data_2a6aa53189f669c08bd07b1e800c1ddd
#
_entry.id   2a6aa53189f669c08bd07b1e800c1ddd
#
_cell.length_a   1.000
_cell.length_b   1.000
_cell.length_c   1.000
_cell.angle_alpha   90.00
_cell.angle_beta   90.00
_cell.angle_gamma   90.00
#
_symmetry.space_group_name_H-M   'P 1'
#
loop_
_entity.id
_entity.type
_entity.pdbx_description
1 polymer ?
#
loop_
_entity_poly.entity_id
_entity_poly.type
_entity_poly.pdbx_seq_one_letter_code
_entity_poly.pdbx_strand_id
1 'polypeptide(L)'
;MSIPLEAEGSFCPGSLDYRNSTYPRFIDAADGFKLDQKLSNQAEGPGVLLTADGGRYEGNLFGAVGIGEGELVFTTGMMGYQESLTDPSFAGQVLTFTYPLIGNYGIHINRSESSSVWPRGVVVRHAMKDPDHRDSVATVNDFLRLHNIPGIEEIDTRAITKNVRELGTVLCVFGPLEKEEQMKQRLAELTSPELD
;
A
#
# COMPACT_ATOMS: atom_id res chain seq x y z
N MET A 1 30.25 0.33 36.27
CA MET A 1 30.96 -0.37 35.16
C MET A 1 29.90 -0.74 34.13
N SER A 2 29.63 0.18 33.21
CA SER A 2 28.53 0.09 32.24
C SER A 2 29.11 -0.36 30.92
N ILE A 3 28.57 -1.43 30.34
CA ILE A 3 28.93 -1.96 29.03
C ILE A 3 28.01 -1.30 28.00
N PRO A 4 28.51 -0.66 26.96
CA PRO A 4 27.69 -0.20 25.84
C PRO A 4 27.46 -1.38 24.89
N LEU A 5 26.20 -1.69 24.60
CA LEU A 5 25.79 -2.56 23.49
C LEU A 5 25.79 -1.75 22.19
N GLU A 6 26.88 -1.83 21.45
CA GLU A 6 26.90 -1.46 20.04
C GLU A 6 26.35 -2.64 19.25
N ALA A 7 25.14 -2.50 18.72
CA ALA A 7 24.59 -3.40 17.72
C ALA A 7 24.99 -2.86 16.35
N GLU A 8 26.00 -3.43 15.73
CA GLU A 8 26.32 -3.27 14.33
C GLU A 8 25.20 -3.88 13.48
N GLY A 9 24.36 -3.02 12.89
CA GLY A 9 23.31 -3.42 11.96
C GLY A 9 23.90 -3.64 10.57
N SER A 10 23.84 -4.84 10.07
CA SER A 10 24.14 -5.19 8.70
C SER A 10 23.22 -4.44 7.73
N PHE A 11 23.83 -3.67 6.85
CA PHE A 11 23.19 -2.87 5.81
C PHE A 11 22.72 -3.79 4.67
N CYS A 12 21.40 -3.90 4.44
CA CYS A 12 20.87 -4.47 3.21
C CYS A 12 20.85 -3.39 2.12
N PRO A 13 21.47 -3.60 0.95
CA PRO A 13 21.42 -2.64 -0.15
C PRO A 13 20.00 -2.56 -0.70
N GLY A 14 19.39 -1.38 -0.65
CA GLY A 14 18.01 -1.12 -1.06
C GLY A 14 17.06 -0.66 0.06
N SER A 15 17.50 -0.66 1.32
CA SER A 15 16.72 -0.10 2.42
C SER A 15 16.77 1.43 2.39
N LEU A 16 15.66 2.08 2.14
CA LEU A 16 15.46 3.48 2.48
C LEU A 16 15.87 3.69 3.94
N ASP A 17 16.74 4.68 4.19
CA ASP A 17 17.17 5.03 5.55
C ASP A 17 16.00 5.63 6.33
N TYR A 18 15.28 4.79 7.07
CA TYR A 18 14.09 5.15 7.85
C TYR A 18 14.41 6.09 9.03
N ARG A 19 15.69 6.35 9.35
CA ARG A 19 16.11 7.21 10.45
C ARG A 19 16.08 8.70 10.11
N ASN A 20 16.03 9.05 8.82
CA ASN A 20 15.97 10.43 8.33
C ASN A 20 14.69 10.74 7.55
N SER A 21 13.63 9.91 7.66
CA SER A 21 12.39 10.20 6.97
C SER A 21 11.68 11.38 7.65
N THR A 22 11.50 12.45 6.91
CA THR A 22 10.64 13.61 7.22
C THR A 22 9.15 13.26 7.17
N TYR A 23 8.81 11.98 7.37
CA TYR A 23 7.41 11.56 7.46
C TYR A 23 6.86 11.98 8.82
N PRO A 24 5.72 12.68 8.85
CA PRO A 24 5.06 12.99 10.10
C PRO A 24 4.75 11.67 10.81
N ARG A 25 5.35 11.50 11.99
CA ARG A 25 5.02 10.37 12.85
C ARG A 25 3.55 10.49 13.20
N PHE A 26 2.77 9.48 12.89
CA PHE A 26 1.34 9.41 13.21
C PHE A 26 1.07 9.50 14.74
N ILE A 27 2.13 9.56 15.56
CA ILE A 27 2.12 9.41 17.03
C ILE A 27 2.75 10.61 17.74
N ASP A 28 2.61 11.82 17.26
CA ASP A 28 2.72 12.95 18.17
C ASP A 28 1.30 13.36 18.59
N ALA A 29 0.76 12.59 19.53
CA ALA A 29 -0.57 12.74 20.10
C ALA A 29 -0.78 14.05 20.89
N ALA A 30 0.23 14.94 20.93
CA ALA A 30 0.13 16.23 21.62
C ALA A 30 -0.48 17.34 20.76
N ASP A 31 -0.41 17.24 19.42
CA ASP A 31 -0.82 18.34 18.50
C ASP A 31 -2.00 18.00 17.60
N GLY A 32 -2.93 17.15 18.01
CA GLY A 32 -4.16 16.87 17.27
C GLY A 32 -3.94 16.81 15.76
N PHE A 33 -4.01 15.64 15.13
CA PHE A 33 -3.87 15.45 13.71
C PHE A 33 -4.78 16.42 12.94
N LYS A 34 -4.23 17.52 12.45
CA LYS A 34 -4.92 18.45 11.56
C LYS A 34 -4.50 18.14 10.14
N LEU A 35 -5.38 17.52 9.38
CA LEU A 35 -5.33 17.42 7.91
C LEU A 35 -5.52 18.81 7.23
N ASP A 36 -4.91 19.86 7.77
CA ASP A 36 -4.98 21.22 7.23
C ASP A 36 -4.06 21.41 6.00
N GLN A 37 -3.21 20.43 5.67
CA GLN A 37 -2.48 20.44 4.42
C GLN A 37 -3.30 19.70 3.36
N LYS A 38 -3.82 20.47 2.41
CA LYS A 38 -4.37 19.93 1.16
C LYS A 38 -3.26 19.12 0.49
N LEU A 39 -3.22 17.81 0.77
CA LEU A 39 -2.23 16.91 0.18
C LEU A 39 -2.39 16.98 -1.35
N SER A 40 -1.37 17.46 -2.04
CA SER A 40 -1.40 17.69 -3.50
C SER A 40 -1.16 16.40 -4.31
N ASN A 41 -0.84 15.29 -3.63
CA ASN A 41 -0.44 14.02 -4.24
C ASN A 41 -1.58 13.00 -4.36
N GLN A 42 -2.82 13.45 -4.50
CA GLN A 42 -3.96 12.53 -4.68
C GLN A 42 -3.97 11.92 -6.07
N ALA A 43 -4.00 10.58 -6.12
CA ALA A 43 -4.24 9.85 -7.36
C ALA A 43 -5.74 9.83 -7.66
N GLU A 44 -6.09 10.10 -8.92
CA GLU A 44 -7.47 10.08 -9.41
C GLU A 44 -7.49 9.59 -10.86
N GLY A 45 -8.64 9.10 -11.29
CA GLY A 45 -8.88 8.68 -12.67
C GLY A 45 -8.66 7.18 -12.92
N PRO A 46 -8.81 6.75 -14.18
CA PRO A 46 -8.74 5.34 -14.54
C PRO A 46 -7.34 4.78 -14.33
N GLY A 47 -7.29 3.59 -13.78
CA GLY A 47 -6.07 2.82 -13.55
C GLY A 47 -6.17 1.42 -14.11
N VAL A 48 -5.02 0.78 -14.25
CA VAL A 48 -4.92 -0.62 -14.65
C VAL A 48 -3.87 -1.34 -13.80
N LEU A 49 -4.18 -2.58 -13.43
CA LEU A 49 -3.27 -3.51 -12.79
C LEU A 49 -2.92 -4.61 -13.80
N LEU A 50 -1.64 -4.84 -13.98
CA LEU A 50 -1.07 -5.85 -14.85
C LEU A 50 -0.32 -6.89 -14.02
N THR A 51 -0.48 -8.16 -14.34
CA THR A 51 0.20 -9.27 -13.66
C THR A 51 1.11 -10.03 -14.64
N ALA A 52 2.16 -10.63 -14.09
CA ALA A 52 3.19 -11.32 -14.87
C ALA A 52 2.67 -12.51 -15.69
N ASP A 53 1.56 -13.11 -15.27
CA ASP A 53 0.85 -14.19 -15.99
C ASP A 53 -0.05 -13.68 -17.12
N GLY A 54 -0.07 -12.37 -17.37
CA GLY A 54 -0.86 -11.73 -18.44
C GLY A 54 -2.23 -11.24 -18.01
N GLY A 55 -2.54 -11.27 -16.73
CA GLY A 55 -3.77 -10.70 -16.18
C GLY A 55 -3.80 -9.18 -16.35
N ARG A 56 -4.97 -8.62 -16.67
CA ARG A 56 -5.23 -7.19 -16.85
C ARG A 56 -6.56 -6.83 -16.19
N TYR A 57 -6.50 -5.93 -15.22
CA TYR A 57 -7.66 -5.54 -14.43
C TYR A 57 -7.77 -4.02 -14.40
N GLU A 58 -8.90 -3.47 -14.81
CA GLU A 58 -9.18 -2.04 -14.79
C GLU A 58 -9.87 -1.65 -13.48
N GLY A 59 -9.62 -0.41 -13.04
CA GLY A 59 -10.20 0.19 -11.85
C GLY A 59 -9.96 1.69 -11.81
N ASN A 60 -10.15 2.31 -10.65
CA ASN A 60 -9.87 3.72 -10.41
C ASN A 60 -8.73 3.88 -9.41
N LEU A 61 -7.91 4.90 -9.62
CA LEU A 61 -6.81 5.20 -8.72
C LEU A 61 -7.29 5.95 -7.48
N PHE A 62 -6.67 5.64 -6.35
CA PHE A 62 -6.83 6.37 -5.09
C PHE A 62 -5.51 6.35 -4.32
N GLY A 63 -5.46 6.98 -3.13
CA GLY A 63 -4.20 7.10 -2.40
C GLY A 63 -3.25 8.12 -3.02
N ALA A 64 -1.97 7.85 -2.98
CA ALA A 64 -0.95 8.73 -3.52
C ALA A 64 -0.75 8.54 -5.03
N VAL A 65 -0.34 9.62 -5.72
CA VAL A 65 0.13 9.52 -7.11
C VAL A 65 1.37 8.65 -7.16
N GLY A 66 1.34 7.63 -8.02
CA GLY A 66 2.48 6.72 -8.18
C GLY A 66 2.14 5.46 -8.94
N ILE A 67 3.13 4.60 -9.05
CA ILE A 67 3.02 3.24 -9.57
C ILE A 67 3.23 2.30 -8.39
N GLY A 68 2.29 1.39 -8.17
CA GLY A 68 2.43 0.28 -7.24
C GLY A 68 3.02 -0.93 -7.94
N GLU A 69 4.04 -1.54 -7.37
CA GLU A 69 4.71 -2.71 -7.97
C GLU A 69 5.24 -3.67 -6.91
N GLY A 70 5.27 -4.93 -7.21
CA GLY A 70 5.80 -5.97 -6.33
C GLY A 70 5.07 -7.28 -6.45
N GLU A 71 5.29 -8.15 -5.46
CA GLU A 71 4.54 -9.40 -5.33
C GLU A 71 3.10 -9.10 -4.93
N LEU A 72 2.16 -9.63 -5.68
CA LEU A 72 0.73 -9.49 -5.43
C LEU A 72 0.30 -10.51 -4.38
N VAL A 73 -0.14 -10.02 -3.23
CA VAL A 73 -0.62 -10.84 -2.12
C VAL A 73 -2.03 -10.45 -1.71
N PHE A 74 -2.71 -11.27 -0.92
CA PHE A 74 -4.04 -10.93 -0.43
C PHE A 74 -4.23 -11.28 1.04
N THR A 75 -5.11 -10.53 1.69
CA THR A 75 -5.63 -10.84 3.02
C THR A 75 -7.12 -11.11 2.97
N THR A 76 -7.59 -12.05 3.80
CA THR A 76 -9.01 -12.42 3.92
C THR A 76 -9.67 -11.83 5.17
N GLY A 77 -8.95 -11.01 5.93
CA GLY A 77 -9.49 -10.33 7.10
C GLY A 77 -10.66 -9.43 6.75
N MET A 78 -11.77 -9.55 7.47
CA MET A 78 -12.93 -8.66 7.33
C MET A 78 -12.74 -7.35 8.10
N MET A 79 -11.81 -7.33 9.04
CA MET A 79 -11.45 -6.20 9.90
C MET A 79 -9.93 -6.13 10.00
N GLY A 80 -9.39 -5.06 10.58
CA GLY A 80 -7.95 -4.94 10.79
C GLY A 80 -7.18 -4.49 9.54
N TYR A 81 -7.79 -3.72 8.66
CA TYR A 81 -7.10 -3.23 7.46
C TYR A 81 -5.96 -2.27 7.81
N GLN A 82 -6.09 -1.46 8.87
CA GLN A 82 -5.03 -0.57 9.33
C GLN A 82 -3.84 -1.36 9.88
N GLU A 83 -4.11 -2.38 10.67
CA GLU A 83 -3.13 -3.33 11.18
C GLU A 83 -2.40 -4.01 10.01
N SER A 84 -3.12 -4.52 9.00
CA SER A 84 -2.49 -5.12 7.80
C SER A 84 -1.65 -4.12 7.00
N LEU A 85 -2.10 -2.86 6.85
CA LEU A 85 -1.33 -1.83 6.16
C LEU A 85 -0.03 -1.47 6.88
N THR A 86 -0.02 -1.59 8.22
CA THR A 86 1.13 -1.25 9.07
C THR A 86 1.94 -2.47 9.54
N ASP A 87 1.61 -3.66 9.06
CA ASP A 87 2.34 -4.90 9.35
C ASP A 87 3.59 -5.02 8.45
N PRO A 88 4.79 -5.10 9.03
CA PRO A 88 6.04 -5.28 8.28
C PRO A 88 6.09 -6.53 7.38
N SER A 89 5.25 -7.54 7.63
CA SER A 89 5.19 -8.76 6.80
C SER A 89 4.80 -8.46 5.35
N PHE A 90 4.11 -7.35 5.09
CA PHE A 90 3.72 -6.93 3.74
C PHE A 90 4.74 -5.99 3.07
N ALA A 91 5.95 -5.86 3.64
CA ALA A 91 6.97 -4.98 3.07
C ALA A 91 7.33 -5.39 1.63
N GLY A 92 7.26 -4.41 0.72
CA GLY A 92 7.60 -4.62 -0.69
C GLY A 92 6.52 -5.28 -1.55
N GLN A 93 5.38 -5.65 -0.96
CA GLN A 93 4.28 -6.33 -1.64
C GLN A 93 3.16 -5.37 -2.06
N VAL A 94 2.32 -5.79 -3.01
CA VAL A 94 1.05 -5.15 -3.34
C VAL A 94 -0.07 -5.93 -2.66
N LEU A 95 -0.72 -5.29 -1.69
CA LEU A 95 -1.69 -5.94 -0.82
C LEU A 95 -3.12 -5.80 -1.34
N THR A 96 -3.74 -6.94 -1.64
CA THR A 96 -5.16 -7.03 -2.04
C THR A 96 -6.04 -7.36 -0.84
N PHE A 97 -7.05 -6.55 -0.59
CA PHE A 97 -8.09 -6.87 0.37
C PHE A 97 -9.25 -7.61 -0.31
N THR A 98 -9.55 -8.82 0.15
CA THR A 98 -10.66 -9.61 -0.38
C THR A 98 -12.00 -9.15 0.13
N TYR A 99 -12.05 -8.53 1.32
CA TYR A 99 -13.27 -7.93 1.84
C TYR A 99 -13.68 -6.73 0.98
N PRO A 100 -14.94 -6.64 0.55
CA PRO A 100 -15.33 -5.70 -0.51
C PRO A 100 -15.30 -4.23 -0.10
N LEU A 101 -15.38 -3.92 1.20
CA LEU A 101 -15.46 -2.56 1.70
C LEU A 101 -14.36 -2.29 2.73
N ILE A 102 -13.39 -1.45 2.39
CA ILE A 102 -12.29 -1.05 3.25
C ILE A 102 -12.43 0.41 3.67
N GLY A 103 -12.09 0.72 4.92
CA GLY A 103 -12.14 2.09 5.43
C GLY A 103 -13.45 2.49 6.12
N ASN A 104 -14.38 1.57 6.34
CA ASN A 104 -15.69 1.85 6.92
C ASN A 104 -15.65 2.45 8.33
N TYR A 105 -14.64 2.14 9.14
CA TYR A 105 -14.42 2.75 10.45
C TYR A 105 -13.25 3.75 10.48
N GLY A 106 -12.68 4.08 9.31
CA GLY A 106 -11.58 5.05 9.18
C GLY A 106 -10.26 4.57 9.77
N ILE A 107 -9.38 5.52 10.01
CA ILE A 107 -8.06 5.31 10.62
C ILE A 107 -8.10 5.77 12.08
N HIS A 108 -7.48 5.00 12.97
CA HIS A 108 -7.42 5.26 14.40
C HIS A 108 -5.98 5.41 14.88
N ILE A 109 -5.73 6.29 15.84
CA ILE A 109 -4.38 6.59 16.34
C ILE A 109 -3.68 5.35 16.93
N ASN A 110 -4.42 4.44 17.56
CA ASN A 110 -3.88 3.33 18.36
C ASN A 110 -4.06 1.95 17.73
N ARG A 111 -4.32 1.85 16.41
CA ARG A 111 -4.57 0.56 15.74
C ARG A 111 -3.51 0.17 14.72
N SER A 112 -2.36 0.82 14.74
CA SER A 112 -1.24 0.47 13.86
C SER A 112 -0.32 -0.54 14.53
N GLU A 113 0.13 -1.56 13.81
CA GLU A 113 1.14 -2.52 14.25
C GLU A 113 2.54 -1.88 14.30
N SER A 114 2.78 -0.89 13.45
CA SER A 114 4.02 -0.13 13.41
C SER A 114 3.79 1.32 12.99
N SER A 115 4.86 2.13 12.99
CA SER A 115 4.82 3.54 12.61
C SER A 115 4.80 3.81 11.11
N SER A 116 4.85 2.77 10.27
CA SER A 116 4.97 2.90 8.81
C SER A 116 3.92 2.07 8.09
N VAL A 117 3.58 2.44 6.85
CA VAL A 117 2.81 1.62 5.91
C VAL A 117 3.81 0.88 5.04
N TRP A 118 3.70 -0.44 4.99
CA TRP A 118 4.71 -1.30 4.39
C TRP A 118 4.43 -1.79 2.97
N PRO A 119 3.17 -2.07 2.58
CA PRO A 119 2.86 -2.39 1.20
C PRO A 119 3.30 -1.29 0.23
N ARG A 120 3.77 -1.67 -0.95
CA ARG A 120 4.09 -0.74 -2.05
C ARG A 120 2.88 -0.31 -2.85
N GLY A 121 1.74 -0.92 -2.59
CA GLY A 121 0.47 -0.58 -3.21
C GLY A 121 -0.68 -1.34 -2.60
N VAL A 122 -1.88 -0.82 -2.78
CA VAL A 122 -3.11 -1.35 -2.19
C VAL A 122 -4.17 -1.56 -3.25
N VAL A 123 -4.79 -2.75 -3.23
CA VAL A 123 -5.85 -3.14 -4.15
C VAL A 123 -7.11 -3.44 -3.37
N VAL A 124 -8.21 -2.73 -3.66
CA VAL A 124 -9.48 -2.90 -2.97
C VAL A 124 -10.66 -2.95 -3.94
N ARG A 125 -11.76 -3.54 -3.51
CA ARG A 125 -13.00 -3.44 -4.27
C ARG A 125 -13.64 -2.07 -4.12
N HIS A 126 -13.63 -1.54 -2.88
CA HIS A 126 -14.21 -0.23 -2.53
C HIS A 126 -13.46 0.37 -1.34
N ALA A 127 -12.96 1.60 -1.48
CA ALA A 127 -12.47 2.42 -0.39
C ALA A 127 -13.57 3.39 0.07
N MET A 128 -13.93 3.31 1.37
CA MET A 128 -14.93 4.21 1.94
C MET A 128 -14.40 5.65 2.02
N LYS A 129 -15.18 6.58 1.46
CA LYS A 129 -14.84 8.01 1.44
C LYS A 129 -15.25 8.71 2.75
N ASP A 130 -16.35 8.27 3.35
CA ASP A 130 -16.91 8.86 4.56
C ASP A 130 -17.04 7.79 5.65
N PRO A 131 -15.97 7.56 6.45
CA PRO A 131 -15.99 6.56 7.51
C PRO A 131 -16.96 6.96 8.61
N ASP A 132 -17.78 6.00 9.08
CA ASP A 132 -18.76 6.20 10.14
C ASP A 132 -18.25 5.64 11.47
N HIS A 133 -17.31 6.34 12.10
CA HIS A 133 -16.84 6.01 13.44
C HIS A 133 -16.32 7.26 14.15
N ARG A 134 -16.78 7.47 15.40
CA ARG A 134 -16.48 8.69 16.18
C ARG A 134 -14.98 8.91 16.45
N ASP A 135 -14.20 7.84 16.52
CA ASP A 135 -12.76 7.88 16.79
C ASP A 135 -11.92 7.85 15.50
N SER A 136 -12.56 7.97 14.35
CA SER A 136 -11.87 8.09 13.05
C SER A 136 -11.18 9.43 12.95
N VAL A 137 -9.89 9.42 12.64
CA VAL A 137 -9.07 10.64 12.45
C VAL A 137 -8.78 10.92 10.98
N ALA A 138 -8.91 9.93 10.10
CA ALA A 138 -8.67 10.05 8.67
C ALA A 138 -9.39 8.96 7.89
N THR A 139 -9.52 9.15 6.56
CA THR A 139 -9.92 8.09 5.64
C THR A 139 -8.72 7.20 5.30
N VAL A 140 -8.96 6.00 4.76
CA VAL A 140 -7.88 5.16 4.20
C VAL A 140 -7.18 5.86 3.06
N ASN A 141 -7.91 6.60 2.21
CA ASN A 141 -7.34 7.40 1.13
C ASN A 141 -6.30 8.41 1.65
N ASP A 142 -6.66 9.20 2.67
CA ASP A 142 -5.75 10.18 3.25
C ASP A 142 -4.55 9.53 3.94
N PHE A 143 -4.76 8.39 4.58
CA PHE A 143 -3.71 7.61 5.20
C PHE A 143 -2.67 7.12 4.19
N LEU A 144 -3.13 6.55 3.07
CA LEU A 144 -2.24 6.12 1.99
C LEU A 144 -1.50 7.29 1.36
N ARG A 145 -2.18 8.43 1.14
CA ARG A 145 -1.55 9.66 0.62
C ARG A 145 -0.45 10.18 1.53
N LEU A 146 -0.69 10.19 2.83
CA LEU A 146 0.29 10.61 3.83
C LEU A 146 1.57 9.78 3.77
N HIS A 147 1.42 8.48 3.52
CA HIS A 147 2.53 7.54 3.43
C HIS A 147 3.07 7.34 2.00
N ASN A 148 2.59 8.13 1.00
CA ASN A 148 2.94 8.02 -0.41
C ASN A 148 2.70 6.62 -1.01
N ILE A 149 1.64 5.95 -0.59
CA ILE A 149 1.24 4.64 -1.09
C ILE A 149 0.14 4.80 -2.15
N PRO A 150 0.36 4.33 -3.39
CA PRO A 150 -0.68 4.29 -4.41
C PRO A 150 -1.70 3.19 -4.12
N GLY A 151 -2.93 3.40 -4.58
CA GLY A 151 -4.00 2.43 -4.49
C GLY A 151 -4.81 2.34 -5.78
N ILE A 152 -5.49 1.21 -5.97
CA ILE A 152 -6.46 0.99 -7.04
C ILE A 152 -7.74 0.37 -6.45
N GLU A 153 -8.88 0.96 -6.77
CA GLU A 153 -10.20 0.53 -6.32
C GLU A 153 -11.15 0.23 -7.50
N GLU A 154 -12.35 -0.25 -7.19
CA GLU A 154 -13.37 -0.65 -8.17
C GLU A 154 -12.91 -1.77 -9.12
N ILE A 155 -11.95 -2.54 -8.68
CA ILE A 155 -11.31 -3.65 -9.41
C ILE A 155 -11.88 -5.01 -8.94
N ASP A 156 -11.80 -6.03 -9.79
CA ASP A 156 -12.26 -7.38 -9.43
C ASP A 156 -11.27 -8.11 -8.52
N THR A 157 -11.30 -7.79 -7.22
CA THR A 157 -10.45 -8.42 -6.20
C THR A 157 -10.69 -9.91 -6.07
N ARG A 158 -11.89 -10.42 -6.43
CA ARG A 158 -12.20 -11.85 -6.40
C ARG A 158 -11.45 -12.60 -7.50
N ALA A 159 -11.43 -12.07 -8.73
CA ALA A 159 -10.67 -12.65 -9.83
C ALA A 159 -9.17 -12.65 -9.52
N ILE A 160 -8.65 -11.52 -9.02
CA ILE A 160 -7.26 -11.38 -8.58
C ILE A 160 -6.90 -12.43 -7.52
N THR A 161 -7.70 -12.54 -6.47
CA THR A 161 -7.46 -13.49 -5.37
C THR A 161 -7.45 -14.94 -5.86
N LYS A 162 -8.38 -15.28 -6.76
CA LYS A 162 -8.44 -16.64 -7.35
C LYS A 162 -7.16 -16.91 -8.15
N ASN A 163 -6.71 -15.96 -8.96
CA ASN A 163 -5.49 -16.06 -9.75
C ASN A 163 -4.25 -16.28 -8.85
N VAL A 164 -4.06 -15.43 -7.83
CA VAL A 164 -2.94 -15.57 -6.89
C VAL A 164 -2.95 -16.90 -6.16
N ARG A 165 -4.14 -17.40 -5.77
CA ARG A 165 -4.26 -18.72 -5.12
C ARG A 165 -3.88 -19.90 -6.02
N GLU A 166 -4.16 -19.81 -7.32
CA GLU A 166 -3.86 -20.86 -8.29
C GLU A 166 -2.37 -20.86 -8.69
N LEU A 167 -1.76 -19.67 -8.79
CA LEU A 167 -0.39 -19.53 -9.27
C LEU A 167 0.68 -19.45 -8.16
N GLY A 168 0.27 -19.06 -6.96
CA GLY A 168 1.20 -18.82 -5.85
C GLY A 168 1.76 -17.40 -5.92
N THR A 169 3.04 -17.25 -6.27
CA THR A 169 3.70 -15.94 -6.40
C THR A 169 3.39 -15.30 -7.75
N VAL A 170 2.83 -14.12 -7.74
CA VAL A 170 2.50 -13.33 -8.94
C VAL A 170 3.06 -11.92 -8.79
N LEU A 171 3.95 -11.51 -9.67
CA LEU A 171 4.40 -10.11 -9.74
C LEU A 171 3.37 -9.25 -10.45
N CYS A 172 3.21 -8.02 -10.00
CA CYS A 172 2.30 -7.06 -10.62
C CYS A 172 2.88 -5.65 -10.63
N VAL A 173 2.31 -4.83 -11.51
CA VAL A 173 2.47 -3.38 -11.58
C VAL A 173 1.12 -2.75 -11.82
N PHE A 174 0.78 -1.67 -11.13
CA PHE A 174 -0.43 -0.91 -11.40
C PHE A 174 -0.19 0.60 -11.33
N GLY A 175 -1.03 1.34 -12.02
CA GLY A 175 -0.96 2.80 -12.05
C GLY A 175 -1.93 3.39 -13.08
N PRO A 176 -1.70 4.65 -13.53
CA PRO A 176 -2.56 5.33 -14.49
C PRO A 176 -2.68 4.58 -15.82
N LEU A 177 -3.91 4.49 -16.33
CA LEU A 177 -4.19 3.78 -17.59
C LEU A 177 -3.38 4.33 -18.77
N GLU A 178 -3.15 5.64 -18.82
CA GLU A 178 -2.34 6.26 -19.87
C GLU A 178 -0.86 5.85 -19.87
N LYS A 179 -0.39 5.24 -18.76
CA LYS A 179 0.98 4.73 -18.61
C LYS A 179 1.09 3.20 -18.77
N GLU A 180 0.07 2.56 -19.32
CA GLU A 180 0.01 1.09 -19.43
C GLU A 180 1.25 0.50 -20.12
N GLU A 181 1.73 1.10 -21.20
CA GLU A 181 2.92 0.59 -21.91
C GLU A 181 4.20 0.72 -21.07
N GLN A 182 4.34 1.79 -20.32
CA GLN A 182 5.44 1.94 -19.37
C GLN A 182 5.39 0.87 -18.27
N MET A 183 4.19 0.56 -17.79
CA MET A 183 3.99 -0.47 -16.76
C MET A 183 4.28 -1.87 -17.29
N LYS A 184 3.95 -2.17 -18.57
CA LYS A 184 4.33 -3.44 -19.21
C LYS A 184 5.86 -3.61 -19.27
N GLN A 185 6.57 -2.56 -19.63
CA GLN A 185 8.04 -2.57 -19.64
C GLN A 185 8.58 -2.81 -18.23
N ARG A 186 8.05 -2.10 -17.24
CA ARG A 186 8.46 -2.26 -15.84
C ARG A 186 8.20 -3.67 -15.32
N LEU A 187 7.05 -4.25 -15.65
CA LEU A 187 6.71 -5.62 -15.27
C LEU A 187 7.67 -6.64 -15.91
N ALA A 188 8.07 -6.43 -17.17
CA ALA A 188 9.06 -7.27 -17.83
C ALA A 188 10.43 -7.19 -17.15
N GLU A 189 10.85 -6.02 -16.68
CA GLU A 189 12.08 -5.84 -15.90
C GLU A 189 12.02 -6.60 -14.57
N LEU A 190 10.90 -6.52 -13.85
CA LEU A 190 10.70 -7.24 -12.58
C LEU A 190 10.70 -8.76 -12.75
N THR A 191 10.29 -9.26 -13.90
CA THR A 191 10.22 -10.70 -14.19
C THR A 191 11.49 -11.26 -14.84
N SER A 192 12.39 -10.39 -15.33
CA SER A 192 13.67 -10.82 -15.89
C SER A 192 14.55 -11.39 -14.77
N PRO A 193 15.11 -12.59 -14.93
CA PRO A 193 16.14 -13.07 -14.00
C PRO A 193 17.32 -12.10 -14.06
N GLU A 194 17.77 -11.61 -12.91
CA GLU A 194 19.05 -10.91 -12.83
C GLU A 194 20.11 -11.85 -13.36
N LEU A 195 20.78 -11.45 -14.43
CA LEU A 195 21.98 -12.14 -14.92
C LEU A 195 23.11 -11.78 -13.96
N ASP A 196 23.28 -12.59 -12.90
CA ASP A 196 24.48 -12.61 -12.07
C ASP A 196 25.72 -13.10 -12.87
#